data_0c9090aaec00acf4a2cf6f9a4099baa8
#
_entry.id   0c9090aaec00acf4a2cf6f9a4099baa8
#
_cell.length_a   1.000
_cell.length_b   1.000
_cell.length_c   1.000
_cell.angle_alpha   90.00
_cell.angle_beta   90.00
_cell.angle_gamma   90.00
#
_symmetry.space_group_name_H-M   'P 1'
#
loop_
_entity.id
_entity.type
_entity.pdbx_description
1 polymer ?
#
loop_
_entity_poly.entity_id
_entity_poly.type
_entity_poly.pdbx_seq_one_letter_code
_entity_poly.pdbx_strand_id
1 'polypeptide(L)'
;MSLRGKILSVVAAIAAVAIAFVCAQAQIATKSIQFDLRKIGESVYEARSKNGKWPAQIADLEETEYLKMPHRRTMLEEGAFVIVWQQDLDPNPDANRSRVLVYDNSSLLSRFGRVWVCRGDLRIERISTQEMLALNVRRQ
;
A
#
# COMPACT_ATOMS: atom_id res chain seq x y z
N MET A 1 -33.64 -38.24 -4.31
CA MET A 1 -33.28 -36.85 -4.64
C MET A 1 -33.55 -36.60 -6.13
N SER A 2 -34.39 -35.63 -6.45
CA SER A 2 -34.76 -35.34 -7.85
C SER A 2 -33.53 -34.84 -8.64
N LEU A 3 -33.52 -35.00 -9.96
CA LEU A 3 -32.48 -34.50 -10.85
C LEU A 3 -32.22 -33.00 -10.64
N ARG A 4 -33.31 -32.24 -10.42
CA ARG A 4 -33.22 -30.77 -10.10
C ARG A 4 -32.48 -30.51 -8.80
N GLY A 5 -32.65 -31.32 -7.76
CA GLY A 5 -31.94 -31.17 -6.49
C GLY A 5 -30.42 -31.44 -6.65
N LYS A 6 -30.05 -32.43 -7.47
CA LYS A 6 -28.61 -32.70 -7.77
C LYS A 6 -27.96 -31.56 -8.54
N ILE A 7 -28.65 -31.01 -9.54
CA ILE A 7 -28.14 -29.87 -10.32
C ILE A 7 -27.95 -28.63 -9.41
N LEU A 8 -28.92 -28.33 -8.57
CA LEU A 8 -28.86 -27.19 -7.65
C LEU A 8 -27.70 -27.33 -6.67
N SER A 9 -27.46 -28.54 -6.14
CA SER A 9 -26.33 -28.82 -5.25
C SER A 9 -24.98 -28.64 -5.92
N VAL A 10 -24.84 -29.08 -7.18
CA VAL A 10 -23.60 -28.88 -7.94
C VAL A 10 -23.34 -27.41 -8.24
N VAL A 11 -24.34 -26.65 -8.65
CA VAL A 11 -24.25 -25.22 -8.90
C VAL A 11 -23.84 -24.45 -7.62
N ALA A 12 -24.46 -24.78 -6.49
CA ALA A 12 -24.10 -24.18 -5.20
C ALA A 12 -22.67 -24.49 -4.79
N ALA A 13 -22.19 -25.72 -5.01
CA ALA A 13 -20.82 -26.10 -4.72
C ALA A 13 -19.81 -25.33 -5.60
N ILE A 14 -20.08 -25.19 -6.90
CA ILE A 14 -19.22 -24.41 -7.81
C ILE A 14 -19.20 -22.94 -7.39
N ALA A 15 -20.34 -22.35 -7.07
CA ALA A 15 -20.41 -20.98 -6.61
C ALA A 15 -19.60 -20.76 -5.31
N ALA A 16 -19.69 -21.66 -4.35
CA ALA A 16 -18.93 -21.60 -3.10
C ALA A 16 -17.42 -21.65 -3.34
N VAL A 17 -16.95 -22.54 -4.23
CA VAL A 17 -15.53 -22.64 -4.62
C VAL A 17 -15.06 -21.36 -5.31
N ALA A 18 -15.86 -20.81 -6.23
CA ALA A 18 -15.52 -19.57 -6.91
C ALA A 18 -15.41 -18.39 -5.94
N ILE A 19 -16.33 -18.25 -4.99
CA ILE A 19 -16.29 -17.21 -3.95
C ILE A 19 -15.06 -17.39 -3.07
N ALA A 20 -14.76 -18.60 -2.62
CA ALA A 20 -13.57 -18.88 -1.79
C ALA A 20 -12.28 -18.53 -2.52
N PHE A 21 -12.20 -18.83 -3.82
CA PHE A 21 -11.04 -18.48 -4.66
C PHE A 21 -10.87 -16.96 -4.78
N VAL A 22 -11.93 -16.22 -5.06
CA VAL A 22 -11.91 -14.74 -5.14
C VAL A 22 -11.49 -14.13 -3.81
N CYS A 23 -12.03 -14.62 -2.69
CA CYS A 23 -11.63 -14.16 -1.36
C CYS A 23 -10.15 -14.42 -1.07
N ALA A 24 -9.62 -15.59 -1.44
CA ALA A 24 -8.20 -15.93 -1.26
C ALA A 24 -7.31 -15.00 -2.08
N GLN A 25 -7.64 -14.73 -3.35
CA GLN A 25 -6.91 -13.80 -4.21
C GLN A 25 -6.92 -12.38 -3.64
N ALA A 26 -8.06 -11.91 -3.14
CA ALA A 26 -8.16 -10.59 -2.52
C ALA A 26 -7.29 -10.47 -1.25
N GLN A 27 -7.18 -11.52 -0.44
CA GLN A 27 -6.32 -11.54 0.74
C GLN A 27 -4.83 -11.50 0.36
N ILE A 28 -4.43 -12.26 -0.67
CA ILE A 28 -3.04 -12.25 -1.17
C ILE A 28 -2.68 -10.86 -1.69
N ALA A 29 -3.53 -10.25 -2.51
CA ALA A 29 -3.31 -8.91 -3.03
C ALA A 29 -3.18 -7.87 -1.90
N THR A 30 -4.04 -7.94 -0.88
CA THR A 30 -3.98 -7.05 0.28
C THR A 30 -2.66 -7.18 1.04
N LYS A 31 -2.19 -8.41 1.28
CA LYS A 31 -0.91 -8.65 1.97
C LYS A 31 0.28 -8.13 1.16
N SER A 32 0.24 -8.28 -0.17
CA SER A 32 1.27 -7.74 -1.06
C SER A 32 1.33 -6.21 -0.97
N ILE A 33 0.19 -5.53 -1.05
CA ILE A 33 0.09 -4.07 -0.91
C ILE A 33 0.66 -3.60 0.43
N GLN A 34 0.28 -4.24 1.53
CA GLN A 34 0.78 -3.89 2.86
C GLN A 34 2.29 -4.08 2.99
N PHE A 35 2.82 -5.15 2.41
CA PHE A 35 4.25 -5.42 2.38
C PHE A 35 4.99 -4.32 1.60
N ASP A 36 4.54 -3.99 0.39
CA ASP A 36 5.17 -2.98 -0.46
C ASP A 36 5.11 -1.60 0.21
N LEU A 37 3.98 -1.19 0.77
CA LEU A 37 3.85 0.07 1.49
C LEU A 37 4.85 0.20 2.64
N ARG A 38 5.00 -0.87 3.43
CA ARG A 38 5.97 -0.88 4.54
C ARG A 38 7.39 -0.77 4.02
N LYS A 39 7.74 -1.55 2.99
CA LYS A 39 9.08 -1.56 2.41
C LYS A 39 9.46 -0.23 1.77
N ILE A 40 8.53 0.44 1.11
CA ILE A 40 8.75 1.80 0.60
C ILE A 40 8.96 2.79 1.76
N GLY A 41 8.15 2.70 2.81
CA GLY A 41 8.34 3.52 4.01
C GLY A 41 9.70 3.30 4.68
N GLU A 42 10.14 2.05 4.84
CA GLU A 42 11.47 1.69 5.33
C GLU A 42 12.58 2.29 4.44
N SER A 43 12.40 2.28 3.11
CA SER A 43 13.36 2.85 2.16
C SER A 43 13.55 4.35 2.32
N VAL A 44 12.51 5.09 2.71
CA VAL A 44 12.61 6.53 3.00
C VAL A 44 13.58 6.78 4.16
N TYR A 45 13.49 6.00 5.24
CA TYR A 45 14.40 6.08 6.39
C TYR A 45 15.80 5.56 6.06
N GLU A 46 15.90 4.48 5.27
CA GLU A 46 17.17 3.93 4.80
C GLU A 46 17.95 4.97 3.98
N ALA A 47 17.30 5.62 3.02
CA ALA A 47 17.89 6.68 2.21
C ALA A 47 18.36 7.86 3.07
N ARG A 48 17.55 8.29 4.07
CA ARG A 48 17.94 9.31 5.03
C ARG A 48 19.20 8.91 5.81
N SER A 49 19.25 7.68 6.29
CA SER A 49 20.41 7.16 7.03
C SER A 49 21.68 7.14 6.20
N LYS A 50 21.59 6.75 4.92
CA LYS A 50 22.72 6.68 4.00
C LYS A 50 23.19 8.06 3.53
N ASN A 51 22.27 8.95 3.19
CA ASN A 51 22.56 10.20 2.50
C ASN A 51 22.64 11.42 3.43
N GLY A 52 22.29 11.27 4.72
CA GLY A 52 22.27 12.35 5.70
C GLY A 52 21.12 13.36 5.54
N LYS A 53 20.28 13.23 4.50
CA LYS A 53 19.13 14.10 4.19
C LYS A 53 17.91 13.28 3.78
N TRP A 54 16.72 13.83 3.97
CA TRP A 54 15.48 13.19 3.53
C TRP A 54 15.43 13.14 2.00
N PRO A 55 14.96 12.02 1.42
CA PRO A 55 14.77 11.90 -0.02
C PRO A 55 13.66 12.86 -0.49
N ALA A 56 13.81 13.41 -1.69
CA ALA A 56 12.86 14.33 -2.32
C ALA A 56 12.26 13.76 -3.61
N GLN A 57 12.81 12.67 -4.13
CA GLN A 57 12.40 12.05 -5.39
C GLN A 57 12.77 10.57 -5.40
N ILE A 58 12.19 9.81 -6.34
CA ILE A 58 12.41 8.36 -6.45
C ILE A 58 13.89 8.01 -6.66
N ALA A 59 14.62 8.83 -7.41
CA ALA A 59 16.05 8.62 -7.64
C ALA A 59 16.89 8.60 -6.35
N ASP A 60 16.46 9.32 -5.31
CA ASP A 60 17.14 9.32 -4.01
C ASP A 60 17.02 7.99 -3.25
N LEU A 61 16.12 7.09 -3.71
CA LEU A 61 15.89 5.77 -3.13
C LEU A 61 16.60 4.63 -3.89
N GLU A 62 17.31 4.92 -4.99
CA GLU A 62 17.86 3.88 -5.89
C GLU A 62 18.79 2.89 -5.19
N GLU A 63 19.53 3.33 -4.18
CA GLU A 63 20.45 2.49 -3.42
C GLU A 63 19.80 1.71 -2.28
N THR A 64 18.48 1.86 -2.09
CA THR A 64 17.76 1.11 -1.06
C THR A 64 17.46 -0.32 -1.49
N GLU A 65 17.37 -1.22 -0.51
CA GLU A 65 17.12 -2.65 -0.78
C GLU A 65 15.83 -2.88 -1.58
N TYR A 66 14.79 -2.08 -1.34
CA TYR A 66 13.52 -2.25 -2.02
C TYR A 66 13.62 -1.96 -3.53
N LEU A 67 14.33 -0.90 -3.94
CA LEU A 67 14.42 -0.49 -5.34
C LEU A 67 15.46 -1.25 -6.17
N LYS A 68 16.24 -2.14 -5.57
CA LYS A 68 17.12 -3.03 -6.32
C LYS A 68 16.36 -3.95 -7.30
N MET A 69 15.07 -4.17 -7.09
CA MET A 69 14.23 -4.92 -8.02
C MET A 69 13.57 -3.98 -9.04
N PRO A 70 13.87 -4.12 -10.37
CA PRO A 70 13.42 -3.17 -11.39
C PRO A 70 11.90 -2.94 -11.43
N HIS A 71 11.09 -3.98 -11.25
CA HIS A 71 9.63 -3.87 -11.26
C HIS A 71 9.07 -2.96 -10.15
N ARG A 72 9.76 -2.84 -9.02
CA ARG A 72 9.34 -2.00 -7.89
C ARG A 72 9.55 -0.52 -8.18
N ARG A 73 10.63 -0.19 -8.88
CA ARG A 73 10.87 1.16 -9.38
C ARG A 73 9.74 1.56 -10.36
N THR A 74 9.42 0.70 -11.31
CA THR A 74 8.33 0.93 -12.27
C THR A 74 7.01 1.19 -11.56
N MET A 75 6.66 0.43 -10.52
CA MET A 75 5.44 0.66 -9.73
C MET A 75 5.38 2.05 -9.10
N LEU A 76 6.50 2.59 -8.63
CA LEU A 76 6.57 3.96 -8.11
C LEU A 76 6.50 5.00 -9.22
N GLU A 77 7.21 4.80 -10.33
CA GLU A 77 7.20 5.71 -11.48
C GLU A 77 5.83 5.78 -12.16
N GLU A 78 5.10 4.67 -12.21
CA GLU A 78 3.73 4.59 -12.72
C GLU A 78 2.68 5.11 -11.72
N GLY A 79 3.08 5.45 -10.50
CA GLY A 79 2.18 5.97 -9.48
C GLY A 79 1.26 4.95 -8.83
N ALA A 80 1.59 3.65 -8.89
CA ALA A 80 0.86 2.60 -8.17
C ALA A 80 0.94 2.82 -6.66
N PHE A 81 2.10 3.25 -6.17
CA PHE A 81 2.31 3.77 -4.83
C PHE A 81 2.82 5.20 -4.91
N VAL A 82 2.31 6.07 -4.07
CA VAL A 82 2.68 7.49 -4.04
C VAL A 82 3.39 7.81 -2.74
N ILE A 83 4.61 8.31 -2.84
CA ILE A 83 5.40 8.76 -1.68
C ILE A 83 5.06 10.22 -1.40
N VAL A 84 4.77 10.53 -0.15
CA VAL A 84 4.57 11.90 0.32
C VAL A 84 5.92 12.44 0.77
N TRP A 85 6.62 13.13 -0.13
CA TRP A 85 7.94 13.68 0.14
C TRP A 85 7.89 14.73 1.25
N GLN A 86 8.64 14.52 2.32
CA GLN A 86 8.68 15.39 3.49
C GLN A 86 10.11 15.58 3.93
N GLN A 87 10.50 16.83 4.19
CA GLN A 87 11.86 17.20 4.60
C GLN A 87 11.96 17.43 6.12
N ASP A 88 10.84 17.44 6.82
CA ASP A 88 10.72 17.76 8.25
C ASP A 88 10.36 16.55 9.13
N LEU A 89 10.63 15.35 8.63
CA LEU A 89 10.44 14.13 9.42
C LEU A 89 11.51 14.05 10.52
N ASP A 90 11.09 13.53 11.69
CA ASP A 90 12.03 13.16 12.74
C ASP A 90 12.79 11.90 12.33
N PRO A 91 14.11 11.78 12.60
CA PRO A 91 14.85 10.54 12.38
C PRO A 91 14.30 9.35 13.16
N ASN A 92 13.63 9.59 14.29
CA ASN A 92 12.90 8.57 15.04
C ASN A 92 11.51 8.35 14.42
N PRO A 93 11.22 7.17 13.84
CA PRO A 93 9.91 6.88 13.24
C PRO A 93 8.72 7.11 14.16
N ASP A 94 8.84 6.81 15.45
CA ASP A 94 7.74 6.92 16.41
C ASP A 94 7.22 8.36 16.55
N ALA A 95 8.09 9.35 16.36
CA ALA A 95 7.70 10.76 16.38
C ALA A 95 6.83 11.17 15.17
N ASN A 96 6.85 10.39 14.10
CA ASN A 96 6.13 10.65 12.85
C ASN A 96 4.80 9.88 12.71
N ARG A 97 4.27 9.30 13.81
CA ARG A 97 3.06 8.44 13.76
C ARG A 97 1.83 9.08 13.12
N SER A 98 1.70 10.40 13.17
CA SER A 98 0.59 11.14 12.56
C SER A 98 0.81 11.46 11.08
N ARG A 99 2.02 11.26 10.56
CA ARG A 99 2.40 11.54 9.17
C ARG A 99 2.09 10.37 8.27
N VAL A 100 1.68 10.63 7.02
CA VAL A 100 1.59 9.62 5.96
C VAL A 100 2.87 9.71 5.13
N LEU A 101 3.57 8.59 4.96
CA LEU A 101 4.77 8.49 4.12
C LEU A 101 4.43 8.02 2.71
N VAL A 102 3.58 7.00 2.61
CA VAL A 102 3.26 6.35 1.34
C VAL A 102 1.80 5.95 1.35
N TYR A 103 1.15 6.02 0.20
CA TYR A 103 -0.20 5.47 0.04
C TYR A 103 -0.34 4.66 -1.25
N ASP A 104 -1.26 3.68 -1.20
CA ASP A 104 -1.64 2.87 -2.35
C ASP A 104 -2.63 3.62 -3.24
N ASN A 105 -2.26 3.78 -4.51
CA ASN A 105 -3.10 4.40 -5.54
C ASN A 105 -3.55 3.39 -6.61
N SER A 106 -3.10 2.13 -6.50
CA SER A 106 -3.34 1.08 -7.50
C SER A 106 -4.64 0.31 -7.25
N SER A 107 -5.09 0.21 -5.99
CA SER A 107 -6.21 -0.64 -5.65
C SER A 107 -7.55 -0.06 -6.09
N LEU A 108 -8.44 -0.94 -6.58
CA LEU A 108 -9.83 -0.58 -6.83
C LEU A 108 -10.53 -0.03 -5.58
N LEU A 109 -10.05 -0.42 -4.40
CA LEU A 109 -10.59 0.02 -3.11
C LEU A 109 -10.28 1.50 -2.83
N SER A 110 -9.24 2.07 -3.41
CA SER A 110 -8.98 3.50 -3.35
C SER A 110 -10.12 4.30 -4.00
N ARG A 111 -10.78 3.69 -4.99
CA ARG A 111 -11.98 4.25 -5.66
C ARG A 111 -13.24 4.17 -4.79
N PHE A 112 -13.26 3.32 -3.77
CA PHE A 112 -14.38 3.14 -2.84
C PHE A 112 -14.21 3.92 -1.53
N GLY A 113 -13.41 4.98 -1.53
CA GLY A 113 -13.29 5.90 -0.41
C GLY A 113 -12.40 5.42 0.73
N ARG A 114 -11.60 4.34 0.55
CA ARG A 114 -10.60 3.89 1.53
C ARG A 114 -9.27 3.60 0.88
N VAL A 115 -8.19 4.08 1.50
CA VAL A 115 -6.82 3.98 0.99
C VAL A 115 -5.92 3.29 2.02
N TRP A 116 -5.08 2.37 1.58
CA TRP A 116 -4.01 1.84 2.40
C TRP A 116 -2.87 2.85 2.48
N VAL A 117 -2.39 3.11 3.68
CA VAL A 117 -1.28 4.04 3.92
C VAL A 117 -0.22 3.42 4.83
N CYS A 118 1.02 3.85 4.62
CA CYS A 118 2.11 3.66 5.58
C CYS A 118 2.28 4.97 6.35
N ARG A 119 2.16 4.91 7.67
CA ARG A 119 2.43 6.06 8.56
C ARG A 119 3.93 6.22 8.78
N GLY A 120 4.32 7.36 9.33
CA GLY A 120 5.71 7.65 9.65
C GLY A 120 6.36 6.72 10.66
N ASP A 121 5.58 6.06 11.51
CA ASP A 121 6.01 4.98 12.41
C ASP A 121 6.01 3.59 11.74
N LEU A 122 5.93 3.55 10.41
CA LEU A 122 5.87 2.33 9.56
C LEU A 122 4.65 1.44 9.80
N ARG A 123 3.64 1.95 10.50
CA ARG A 123 2.37 1.25 10.67
C ARG A 123 1.54 1.35 9.39
N ILE A 124 0.96 0.21 9.02
CA ILE A 124 0.06 0.11 7.86
C ILE A 124 -1.37 0.14 8.35
N GLU A 125 -2.17 1.05 7.80
CA GLU A 125 -3.59 1.17 8.12
C GLU A 125 -4.42 1.61 6.91
N ARG A 126 -5.74 1.56 7.06
CA ARG A 126 -6.67 2.06 6.05
C ARG A 126 -7.34 3.32 6.57
N ILE A 127 -7.23 4.39 5.81
CA ILE A 127 -7.89 5.67 6.10
C ILE A 127 -8.92 6.00 5.03
N SER A 128 -9.84 6.91 5.32
CA SER A 128 -10.77 7.42 4.33
C SER A 128 -10.06 8.33 3.33
N THR A 129 -10.57 8.40 2.10
CA THR A 129 -10.06 9.35 1.09
C THR A 129 -10.19 10.80 1.57
N GLN A 130 -11.24 11.11 2.33
CA GLN A 130 -11.41 12.45 2.92
C GLN A 130 -10.32 12.78 3.94
N GLU A 131 -9.99 11.83 4.83
CA GLU A 131 -8.89 11.99 5.78
C GLU A 131 -7.55 12.17 5.04
N MET A 132 -7.31 11.40 4.00
CA MET A 132 -6.13 11.51 3.16
C MET A 132 -6.01 12.89 2.53
N LEU A 133 -7.09 13.41 1.92
CA LEU A 133 -7.12 14.76 1.32
C LEU A 133 -6.88 15.84 2.37
N ALA A 134 -7.48 15.73 3.56
CA ALA A 134 -7.27 16.67 4.65
C ALA A 134 -5.82 16.71 5.14
N LEU A 135 -5.14 15.56 5.16
CA LEU A 135 -3.72 15.46 5.51
C LEU A 135 -2.81 16.11 4.46
N ASN A 136 -3.15 15.98 3.17
CA ASN A 136 -2.37 16.57 2.08
C ASN A 136 -2.60 18.09 1.94
N VAL A 137 -3.82 18.59 2.15
CA VAL A 137 -4.15 20.02 2.07
C VAL A 137 -3.48 20.84 3.19
N ARG A 138 -3.25 20.26 4.36
CA ARG A 138 -2.57 20.96 5.46
C ARG A 138 -1.06 21.18 5.22
N ARG A 139 -0.52 20.72 4.09
CA ARG A 139 0.92 20.73 3.77
C ARG A 139 1.31 21.55 2.55
N GLN A 140 0.33 22.17 1.88
CA GLN A 140 0.55 23.21 0.87
C GLN A 140 0.47 24.60 1.52
#